data_673a1cefacc85161f6233a9f770d97b1
#
_entry.id   673a1cefacc85161f6233a9f770d97b1
#
_cell.length_a   1.000
_cell.length_b   1.000
_cell.length_c   1.000
_cell.angle_alpha   90.00
_cell.angle_beta   90.00
_cell.angle_gamma   90.00
#
_symmetry.space_group_name_H-M   'P 1'
#
loop_
_entity.id
_entity.type
_entity.pdbx_description
1 polymer ?
#
loop_
_entity_poly.entity_id
_entity_poly.type
_entity_poly.pdbx_seq_one_letter_code
_entity_poly.pdbx_strand_id
1 'polypeptide(L)'
;MIHSLARPHFIAAASFLVFTLSPVASQAQGISPEPGRTQSSNNTSASTSSTHAPPDPSDLEVSWRKMPARFLHDEKDMWLFPVKLAEGKHWLPTAIIVGGTAGFLKEDPPLERKVRQTDIFSEYNKVLTSSISGGLIAAVPAGFYAVSLLRHDSYGQGTSLLAGEAVANDAVLMLVLKGITRRARPSEFPANSAYNDTFFATRNSFFSSSFPSAHAMMSFSVATVFVQRYKQHKWVPYVAYALATAISFSRVTTGAHFPSDVFIGAATGFAIARFDVLRH
;
A
#
# COMPACT_ATOMS: atom_id res chain seq x y z
N MET A 1 -9.78 -23.85 48.92
CA MET A 1 -9.03 -24.58 47.87
C MET A 1 -8.83 -23.63 46.71
N ILE A 2 -7.62 -23.12 46.59
CA ILE A 2 -7.24 -22.04 45.65
C ILE A 2 -6.56 -22.73 44.47
N HIS A 3 -7.16 -22.66 43.28
CA HIS A 3 -6.48 -23.01 42.05
C HIS A 3 -6.01 -21.74 41.32
N SER A 4 -4.72 -21.47 41.52
CA SER A 4 -3.97 -20.49 40.73
C SER A 4 -3.74 -21.08 39.34
N LEU A 5 -4.39 -20.50 38.34
CA LEU A 5 -4.05 -20.76 36.92
C LEU A 5 -3.04 -19.72 36.47
N ALA A 6 -1.83 -20.19 36.22
CA ALA A 6 -0.71 -19.42 35.67
C ALA A 6 -1.07 -18.85 34.31
N ARG A 7 -0.90 -17.53 34.17
CA ARG A 7 -1.02 -16.81 32.88
C ARG A 7 0.28 -17.03 32.09
N PRO A 8 0.22 -17.43 30.83
CA PRO A 8 1.40 -17.45 29.99
C PRO A 8 1.76 -15.99 29.63
N HIS A 9 2.95 -15.57 30.06
CA HIS A 9 3.57 -14.33 29.62
C HIS A 9 4.03 -14.48 28.18
N PHE A 10 3.26 -14.00 27.21
CA PHE A 10 3.73 -13.76 25.86
C PHE A 10 4.55 -12.47 25.86
N ILE A 11 5.86 -12.62 26.05
CA ILE A 11 6.83 -11.56 25.74
C ILE A 11 6.98 -11.54 24.23
N ALA A 12 6.26 -10.63 23.56
CA ALA A 12 6.50 -10.30 22.17
C ALA A 12 7.80 -9.48 22.11
N ALA A 13 8.92 -10.16 21.93
CA ALA A 13 10.17 -9.53 21.57
C ALA A 13 10.03 -8.94 20.16
N ALA A 14 9.84 -7.62 20.07
CA ALA A 14 10.01 -6.88 18.84
C ALA A 14 11.51 -6.83 18.52
N SER A 15 12.02 -7.92 17.94
CA SER A 15 13.38 -7.95 17.41
C SER A 15 13.43 -7.07 16.18
N PHE A 16 14.04 -5.90 16.29
CA PHE A 16 14.49 -5.10 15.17
C PHE A 16 15.48 -5.95 14.37
N LEU A 17 14.99 -6.56 13.29
CA LEU A 17 15.84 -7.32 12.38
C LEU A 17 16.64 -6.32 11.54
N VAL A 18 17.86 -6.02 11.99
CA VAL A 18 18.87 -5.32 11.18
C VAL A 18 19.30 -6.27 10.08
N PHE A 19 18.76 -6.07 8.88
CA PHE A 19 19.20 -6.83 7.71
C PHE A 19 20.58 -6.39 7.26
N THR A 20 21.57 -7.20 7.53
CA THR A 20 22.88 -7.15 6.86
C THR A 20 22.73 -7.86 5.51
N LEU A 21 22.44 -7.11 4.46
CA LEU A 21 22.56 -7.61 3.08
C LEU A 21 24.06 -7.66 2.75
N SER A 22 24.63 -8.84 2.72
CA SER A 22 25.99 -9.05 2.19
C SER A 22 26.01 -8.76 0.69
N PRO A 23 27.02 -8.08 0.15
CA PRO A 23 27.15 -7.87 -1.27
C PRO A 23 27.52 -9.19 -1.94
N VAL A 24 26.70 -9.63 -2.88
CA VAL A 24 27.07 -10.68 -3.82
C VAL A 24 28.05 -10.08 -4.80
N ALA A 25 29.32 -10.42 -4.65
CA ALA A 25 30.36 -10.10 -5.61
C ALA A 25 30.07 -10.84 -6.94
N SER A 26 29.74 -10.09 -7.97
CA SER A 26 29.66 -10.59 -9.35
C SER A 26 31.07 -10.85 -9.83
N GLN A 27 31.46 -12.13 -9.96
CA GLN A 27 32.66 -12.52 -10.68
C GLN A 27 32.42 -12.36 -12.17
N ALA A 28 33.02 -11.34 -12.75
CA ALA A 28 33.16 -11.20 -14.19
C ALA A 28 34.21 -12.21 -14.67
N GLN A 29 33.78 -13.27 -15.35
CA GLN A 29 34.67 -14.14 -16.13
C GLN A 29 35.02 -13.45 -17.43
N GLY A 30 36.31 -13.16 -17.61
CA GLY A 30 36.87 -12.61 -18.85
C GLY A 30 36.81 -13.65 -19.96
N ILE A 31 36.27 -13.24 -21.10
CA ILE A 31 36.38 -13.96 -22.38
C ILE A 31 37.29 -13.11 -23.27
N SER A 32 38.41 -13.73 -23.69
CA SER A 32 39.35 -13.20 -24.65
C SER A 32 38.73 -13.03 -26.05
N PRO A 33 39.17 -12.07 -26.85
CA PRO A 33 38.63 -11.84 -28.17
C PRO A 33 39.28 -12.73 -29.20
N GLU A 34 38.46 -13.37 -30.04
CA GLU A 34 38.90 -13.98 -31.29
C GLU A 34 38.64 -13.01 -32.46
N PRO A 35 39.59 -12.90 -33.42
CA PRO A 35 39.52 -11.91 -34.49
C PRO A 35 38.85 -12.45 -35.76
N GLY A 36 37.98 -11.63 -36.32
CA GLY A 36 37.76 -11.56 -37.75
C GLY A 36 36.62 -12.37 -38.36
N ARG A 37 35.49 -11.69 -38.58
CA ARG A 37 34.71 -11.90 -39.81
C ARG A 37 33.93 -10.66 -40.19
N THR A 38 34.39 -10.00 -41.24
CA THR A 38 33.68 -8.97 -42.00
C THR A 38 32.38 -9.57 -42.56
N GLN A 39 31.23 -8.99 -42.24
CA GLN A 39 30.01 -9.17 -43.02
C GLN A 39 29.33 -7.82 -43.28
N SER A 40 29.08 -7.63 -44.53
CA SER A 40 28.48 -6.53 -45.26
C SER A 40 27.16 -6.04 -44.69
N SER A 41 27.04 -4.72 -44.60
CA SER A 41 25.85 -3.95 -44.36
C SER A 41 24.75 -4.19 -45.40
N ASN A 42 23.59 -4.62 -44.95
CA ASN A 42 22.34 -4.35 -45.66
C ASN A 42 21.39 -3.65 -44.68
N ASN A 43 21.33 -2.32 -44.79
CA ASN A 43 20.31 -1.49 -44.17
C ASN A 43 18.98 -1.76 -44.87
N THR A 44 18.12 -2.54 -44.23
CA THR A 44 16.69 -2.52 -44.50
C THR A 44 16.02 -1.93 -43.25
N SER A 45 15.65 -0.65 -43.36
CA SER A 45 14.86 0.06 -42.33
C SER A 45 13.45 -0.53 -42.30
N ALA A 46 13.27 -1.59 -41.55
CA ALA A 46 11.94 -2.01 -41.12
C ALA A 46 11.59 -1.18 -39.88
N SER A 47 10.71 -0.20 -40.05
CA SER A 47 10.05 0.49 -38.96
C SER A 47 9.11 -0.51 -38.24
N THR A 48 9.66 -1.29 -37.33
CA THR A 48 8.89 -2.05 -36.37
C THR A 48 8.31 -1.05 -35.36
N SER A 49 7.01 -0.82 -35.45
CA SER A 49 6.23 -0.21 -34.35
C SER A 49 6.37 -1.14 -33.13
N SER A 50 7.40 -0.89 -32.34
CA SER A 50 7.56 -1.56 -31.04
C SER A 50 6.42 -1.09 -30.16
N THR A 51 5.42 -1.95 -30.00
CA THR A 51 4.47 -1.85 -28.90
C THR A 51 5.31 -1.95 -27.62
N HIS A 52 5.72 -0.81 -27.08
CA HIS A 52 6.53 -0.77 -25.85
C HIS A 52 5.69 -1.36 -24.73
N ALA A 53 6.01 -2.57 -24.32
CA ALA A 53 5.49 -3.11 -23.07
C ALA A 53 5.87 -2.13 -21.94
N PRO A 54 4.99 -1.89 -20.96
CA PRO A 54 5.34 -1.03 -19.83
C PRO A 54 6.62 -1.55 -19.16
N PRO A 55 7.51 -0.65 -18.69
CA PRO A 55 8.76 -1.04 -18.06
C PRO A 55 8.51 -1.93 -16.85
N ASP A 56 9.42 -2.87 -16.61
CA ASP A 56 9.35 -3.67 -15.40
C ASP A 56 9.51 -2.73 -14.17
N PRO A 57 8.64 -2.82 -13.16
CA PRO A 57 8.75 -2.00 -11.96
C PRO A 57 10.12 -2.09 -11.26
N SER A 58 10.88 -3.16 -11.47
CA SER A 58 12.23 -3.29 -10.95
C SER A 58 13.27 -2.43 -11.69
N ASP A 59 12.99 -1.98 -12.93
CA ASP A 59 13.93 -1.26 -13.78
C ASP A 59 13.68 0.25 -13.78
N LEU A 60 12.71 0.74 -13.01
CA LEU A 60 12.39 2.16 -12.96
C LEU A 60 13.52 2.98 -12.32
N GLU A 61 14.05 3.93 -13.09
CA GLU A 61 14.97 4.95 -12.59
C GLU A 61 14.19 6.15 -12.02
N VAL A 62 14.30 6.35 -10.71
CA VAL A 62 13.58 7.40 -9.99
C VAL A 62 14.54 8.38 -9.35
N SER A 63 14.28 9.67 -9.51
CA SER A 63 15.05 10.74 -8.86
C SER A 63 14.15 11.85 -8.33
N TRP A 64 14.58 12.56 -7.31
CA TRP A 64 13.86 13.69 -6.72
C TRP A 64 13.41 14.74 -7.74
N ARG A 65 14.24 14.99 -8.78
CA ARG A 65 13.93 15.99 -9.80
C ARG A 65 12.74 15.61 -10.68
N LYS A 66 12.49 14.31 -10.87
CA LYS A 66 11.38 13.79 -11.67
C LYS A 66 10.10 13.63 -10.88
N MET A 67 10.15 13.61 -9.54
CA MET A 67 9.00 13.34 -8.67
C MET A 67 7.79 14.27 -8.89
N PRO A 68 7.94 15.61 -9.00
CA PRO A 68 6.78 16.47 -9.21
C PRO A 68 6.05 16.19 -10.53
N ALA A 69 6.81 15.92 -11.61
CA ALA A 69 6.22 15.62 -12.91
C ALA A 69 5.51 14.26 -12.92
N ARG A 70 6.10 13.26 -12.25
CA ARG A 70 5.49 11.92 -12.08
C ARG A 70 4.18 12.03 -11.30
N PHE A 71 4.21 12.69 -10.14
CA PHE A 71 3.03 12.91 -9.31
C PHE A 71 1.88 13.59 -10.09
N LEU A 72 2.16 14.65 -10.85
CA LEU A 72 1.15 15.31 -11.67
C LEU A 72 0.62 14.41 -12.80
N HIS A 73 1.46 13.54 -13.33
CA HIS A 73 1.05 12.57 -14.33
C HIS A 73 0.12 11.51 -13.74
N ASP A 74 0.48 10.95 -12.58
CA ASP A 74 -0.33 9.98 -11.84
C ASP A 74 -1.70 10.57 -11.47
N GLU A 75 -1.70 11.79 -10.91
CA GLU A 75 -2.94 12.51 -10.58
C GLU A 75 -3.84 12.66 -11.81
N LYS A 76 -3.29 13.07 -12.95
CA LYS A 76 -4.04 13.18 -14.20
C LYS A 76 -4.64 11.82 -14.59
N ASP A 77 -3.86 10.75 -14.54
CA ASP A 77 -4.29 9.40 -14.91
C ASP A 77 -5.37 8.86 -13.97
N MET A 78 -5.23 9.14 -12.68
CA MET A 78 -6.21 8.78 -11.64
C MET A 78 -7.54 9.51 -11.85
N TRP A 79 -7.52 10.83 -12.11
CA TRP A 79 -8.75 11.60 -12.36
C TRP A 79 -9.39 11.32 -13.72
N LEU A 80 -8.64 10.81 -14.68
CA LEU A 80 -9.15 10.31 -15.97
C LEU A 80 -9.66 8.86 -15.89
N PHE A 81 -9.51 8.18 -14.75
CA PHE A 81 -9.95 6.79 -14.58
C PHE A 81 -11.45 6.57 -14.89
N PRO A 82 -12.41 7.44 -14.49
CA PRO A 82 -13.80 7.28 -14.86
C PRO A 82 -14.03 7.27 -16.39
N VAL A 83 -13.25 8.05 -17.14
CA VAL A 83 -13.31 8.08 -18.61
C VAL A 83 -12.78 6.75 -19.18
N LYS A 84 -11.64 6.28 -18.66
CA LYS A 84 -11.06 4.98 -19.06
C LYS A 84 -12.03 3.81 -18.75
N LEU A 85 -12.76 3.91 -17.65
CA LEU A 85 -13.77 2.93 -17.28
C LEU A 85 -14.97 2.96 -18.25
N ALA A 86 -15.44 4.15 -18.65
CA ALA A 86 -16.50 4.32 -19.64
C ALA A 86 -16.12 3.77 -21.02
N GLU A 87 -14.81 3.78 -21.35
CA GLU A 87 -14.24 3.14 -22.54
C GLU A 87 -14.15 1.60 -22.44
N GLY A 88 -14.64 1.00 -21.35
CA GLY A 88 -14.57 -0.44 -21.10
C GLY A 88 -13.25 -0.95 -20.57
N LYS A 89 -12.33 -0.04 -20.18
CA LYS A 89 -11.03 -0.40 -19.58
C LYS A 89 -11.19 -0.60 -18.07
N HIS A 90 -10.43 -1.54 -17.50
CA HIS A 90 -10.35 -1.80 -16.03
C HIS A 90 -11.70 -2.12 -15.34
N TRP A 91 -12.76 -2.48 -16.09
CA TRP A 91 -14.07 -2.74 -15.51
C TRP A 91 -14.09 -3.94 -14.54
N LEU A 92 -13.33 -5.01 -14.84
CA LEU A 92 -13.29 -6.20 -13.99
C LEU A 92 -12.64 -5.93 -12.62
N PRO A 93 -11.42 -5.34 -12.50
CA PRO A 93 -10.89 -4.93 -11.22
C PRO A 93 -11.82 -3.99 -10.46
N THR A 94 -12.44 -3.03 -11.16
CA THR A 94 -13.37 -2.08 -10.55
C THR A 94 -14.61 -2.80 -10.02
N ALA A 95 -15.18 -3.71 -10.78
CA ALA A 95 -16.34 -4.50 -10.34
C ALA A 95 -16.02 -5.36 -9.11
N ILE A 96 -14.82 -5.95 -9.04
CA ILE A 96 -14.36 -6.70 -7.87
C ILE A 96 -14.24 -5.79 -6.65
N ILE A 97 -13.64 -4.62 -6.80
CA ILE A 97 -13.47 -3.66 -5.69
C ILE A 97 -14.83 -3.13 -5.22
N VAL A 98 -15.70 -2.70 -6.14
CA VAL A 98 -17.04 -2.18 -5.82
C VAL A 98 -17.92 -3.28 -5.22
N GLY A 99 -17.96 -4.46 -5.84
CA GLY A 99 -18.73 -5.60 -5.34
C GLY A 99 -18.24 -6.10 -3.97
N GLY A 100 -16.92 -6.18 -3.79
CA GLY A 100 -16.33 -6.53 -2.50
C GLY A 100 -16.66 -5.48 -1.43
N THR A 101 -16.56 -4.19 -1.76
CA THR A 101 -16.95 -3.11 -0.84
C THR A 101 -18.42 -3.20 -0.46
N ALA A 102 -19.31 -3.44 -1.43
CA ALA A 102 -20.75 -3.61 -1.17
C ALA A 102 -21.04 -4.82 -0.28
N GLY A 103 -20.33 -5.93 -0.49
CA GLY A 103 -20.38 -7.10 0.38
C GLY A 103 -19.97 -6.78 1.82
N PHE A 104 -18.84 -6.12 2.00
CA PHE A 104 -18.38 -5.71 3.33
C PHE A 104 -19.29 -4.68 4.00
N LEU A 105 -19.88 -3.74 3.23
CA LEU A 105 -20.85 -2.79 3.77
C LEU A 105 -22.04 -3.48 4.44
N LYS A 106 -22.51 -4.60 3.86
CA LYS A 106 -23.58 -5.42 4.44
C LYS A 106 -23.13 -6.11 5.73
N GLU A 107 -21.88 -6.52 5.79
CA GLU A 107 -21.28 -7.22 6.94
C GLU A 107 -20.73 -6.26 8.01
N ASP A 108 -20.60 -4.97 7.75
CA ASP A 108 -20.07 -3.98 8.70
C ASP A 108 -20.79 -4.04 10.07
N PRO A 109 -22.16 -3.99 10.16
CA PRO A 109 -22.82 -3.97 11.46
C PRO A 109 -22.59 -5.24 12.29
N PRO A 110 -22.73 -6.47 11.76
CA PRO A 110 -22.51 -7.67 12.57
C PRO A 110 -21.04 -7.86 12.95
N LEU A 111 -20.10 -7.57 12.05
CA LEU A 111 -18.67 -7.70 12.33
C LEU A 111 -18.21 -6.69 13.37
N GLU A 112 -18.60 -5.43 13.23
CA GLU A 112 -18.21 -4.37 14.16
C GLU A 112 -18.77 -4.61 15.56
N ARG A 113 -20.05 -5.03 15.69
CA ARG A 113 -20.60 -5.40 17.00
C ARG A 113 -19.79 -6.52 17.65
N LYS A 114 -19.44 -7.56 16.89
CA LYS A 114 -18.66 -8.70 17.41
C LYS A 114 -17.27 -8.27 17.88
N VAL A 115 -16.60 -7.43 17.11
CA VAL A 115 -15.24 -6.94 17.43
C VAL A 115 -15.28 -6.03 18.66
N ARG A 116 -16.23 -5.11 18.76
CA ARG A 116 -16.32 -4.14 19.87
C ARG A 116 -16.86 -4.72 21.18
N GLN A 117 -17.43 -5.91 21.15
CA GLN A 117 -17.90 -6.62 22.35
C GLN A 117 -16.85 -7.55 22.96
N THR A 118 -15.63 -7.58 22.42
CA THR A 118 -14.54 -8.42 22.92
C THR A 118 -13.30 -7.61 23.29
N ASP A 119 -12.65 -8.00 24.38
CA ASP A 119 -11.38 -7.41 24.84
C ASP A 119 -10.14 -8.14 24.32
N ILE A 120 -10.34 -9.16 23.47
CA ILE A 120 -9.24 -10.00 22.94
C ILE A 120 -8.16 -9.15 22.26
N PHE A 121 -8.55 -8.04 21.63
CA PHE A 121 -7.63 -7.18 20.87
C PHE A 121 -7.00 -6.06 21.69
N SER A 122 -7.20 -6.00 23.02
CA SER A 122 -6.74 -4.89 23.85
C SER A 122 -5.21 -4.70 23.78
N GLU A 123 -4.42 -5.77 23.93
CA GLU A 123 -2.96 -5.71 23.86
C GLU A 123 -2.47 -5.37 22.43
N TYR A 124 -3.10 -5.95 21.42
CA TYR A 124 -2.83 -5.63 20.03
C TYR A 124 -3.07 -4.15 19.72
N ASN A 125 -4.16 -3.59 20.20
CA ASN A 125 -4.52 -2.18 20.01
C ASN A 125 -3.59 -1.22 20.76
N LYS A 126 -2.97 -1.63 21.87
CA LYS A 126 -1.94 -0.84 22.58
C LYS A 126 -0.67 -0.71 21.73
N VAL A 127 -0.30 -1.77 21.02
CA VAL A 127 0.91 -1.77 20.16
C VAL A 127 0.65 -1.01 18.85
N LEU A 128 -0.51 -1.22 18.21
CA LEU A 128 -0.84 -0.64 16.91
C LEU A 128 -1.84 0.53 17.04
N THR A 129 -1.51 1.50 17.89
CA THR A 129 -2.28 2.76 17.99
C THR A 129 -2.26 3.52 16.67
N SER A 130 -3.16 4.50 16.50
CA SER A 130 -3.18 5.34 15.28
C SER A 130 -1.86 6.06 15.06
N SER A 131 -1.23 6.55 16.12
CA SER A 131 0.06 7.25 16.02
C SER A 131 1.20 6.31 15.63
N ILE A 132 1.28 5.12 16.23
CA ILE A 132 2.32 4.13 15.91
C ILE A 132 2.12 3.63 14.48
N SER A 133 0.89 3.28 14.09
CA SER A 133 0.59 2.78 12.75
C SER A 133 0.87 3.82 11.67
N GLY A 134 0.46 5.08 11.88
CA GLY A 134 0.77 6.19 10.98
C GLY A 134 2.26 6.48 10.93
N GLY A 135 2.92 6.43 12.08
CA GLY A 135 4.37 6.56 12.19
C GLY A 135 5.12 5.49 11.40
N LEU A 136 4.69 4.23 11.46
CA LEU A 136 5.31 3.13 10.71
C LEU A 136 5.16 3.31 9.19
N ILE A 137 3.99 3.75 8.71
CA ILE A 137 3.75 4.00 7.28
C ILE A 137 4.73 5.04 6.73
N ALA A 138 5.05 6.07 7.51
CA ALA A 138 6.02 7.10 7.13
C ALA A 138 7.48 6.67 7.38
N ALA A 139 7.74 6.04 8.54
CA ALA A 139 9.09 5.70 8.97
C ALA A 139 9.73 4.58 8.14
N VAL A 140 8.94 3.62 7.62
CA VAL A 140 9.49 2.53 6.81
C VAL A 140 10.13 3.06 5.52
N PRO A 141 9.46 3.80 4.64
CA PRO A 141 10.10 4.34 3.45
C PRO A 141 11.17 5.39 3.79
N ALA A 142 10.97 6.24 4.79
CA ALA A 142 11.96 7.24 5.17
C ALA A 142 13.25 6.62 5.74
N GLY A 143 13.13 5.63 6.62
CA GLY A 143 14.26 4.89 7.16
C GLY A 143 14.99 4.08 6.11
N PHE A 144 14.24 3.45 5.20
CA PHE A 144 14.81 2.72 4.09
C PHE A 144 15.57 3.67 3.14
N TYR A 145 15.03 4.86 2.87
CA TYR A 145 15.72 5.91 2.12
C TYR A 145 17.03 6.32 2.78
N ALA A 146 17.01 6.60 4.08
CA ALA A 146 18.20 6.99 4.83
C ALA A 146 19.29 5.92 4.80
N VAL A 147 18.93 4.65 5.01
CA VAL A 147 19.89 3.52 4.91
C VAL A 147 20.43 3.39 3.49
N SER A 148 19.59 3.51 2.47
CA SER A 148 19.99 3.46 1.05
C SER A 148 20.91 4.61 0.68
N LEU A 149 20.71 5.79 1.28
CA LEU A 149 21.60 6.95 1.10
C LEU A 149 22.99 6.67 1.67
N LEU A 150 23.05 6.13 2.89
CA LEU A 150 24.33 5.77 3.54
C LEU A 150 25.08 4.67 2.79
N ARG A 151 24.36 3.79 2.10
CA ARG A 151 24.94 2.69 1.32
C ARG A 151 25.20 3.04 -0.15
N HIS A 152 24.89 4.26 -0.57
CA HIS A 152 24.93 4.67 -1.99
C HIS A 152 24.09 3.78 -2.91
N ASP A 153 23.01 3.20 -2.36
CA ASP A 153 22.07 2.33 -3.09
C ASP A 153 21.00 3.16 -3.79
N SER A 154 21.21 3.48 -5.07
CA SER A 154 20.26 4.24 -5.89
C SER A 154 18.93 3.52 -6.06
N TYR A 155 18.95 2.18 -6.09
CA TYR A 155 17.73 1.38 -6.23
C TYR A 155 16.82 1.48 -5.01
N GLY A 156 17.39 1.39 -3.83
CA GLY A 156 16.67 1.55 -2.57
C GLY A 156 16.14 2.98 -2.38
N GLN A 157 16.95 3.99 -2.75
CA GLN A 157 16.49 5.39 -2.76
C GLN A 157 15.27 5.57 -3.67
N GLY A 158 15.33 5.06 -4.92
CA GLY A 158 14.22 5.10 -5.87
C GLY A 158 12.98 4.37 -5.36
N THR A 159 13.15 3.22 -4.69
CA THR A 159 12.03 2.49 -4.07
C THR A 159 11.32 3.31 -3.00
N SER A 160 12.08 3.98 -2.15
CA SER A 160 11.53 4.83 -1.10
C SER A 160 10.79 6.05 -1.67
N LEU A 161 11.31 6.64 -2.74
CA LEU A 161 10.66 7.76 -3.44
C LEU A 161 9.33 7.33 -4.04
N LEU A 162 9.28 6.18 -4.71
CA LEU A 162 8.03 5.61 -5.25
C LEU A 162 7.02 5.32 -4.15
N ALA A 163 7.47 4.82 -2.98
CA ALA A 163 6.58 4.62 -1.85
C ALA A 163 6.02 5.94 -1.31
N GLY A 164 6.84 6.99 -1.27
CA GLY A 164 6.40 8.34 -0.91
C GLY A 164 5.40 8.93 -1.92
N GLU A 165 5.65 8.74 -3.23
CA GLU A 165 4.74 9.13 -4.31
C GLU A 165 3.38 8.44 -4.18
N ALA A 166 3.37 7.12 -3.93
CA ALA A 166 2.14 6.37 -3.73
C ALA A 166 1.34 6.90 -2.53
N VAL A 167 2.00 7.18 -1.40
CA VAL A 167 1.36 7.77 -0.22
C VAL A 167 0.80 9.17 -0.52
N ALA A 168 1.47 9.96 -1.34
CA ALA A 168 0.99 11.30 -1.73
C ALA A 168 -0.27 11.19 -2.61
N ASN A 169 -0.27 10.31 -3.61
CA ASN A 169 -1.44 10.06 -4.47
C ASN A 169 -2.62 9.51 -3.63
N ASP A 170 -2.35 8.57 -2.72
CA ASP A 170 -3.34 8.06 -1.77
C ASP A 170 -3.96 9.18 -0.93
N ALA A 171 -3.14 10.14 -0.47
CA ALA A 171 -3.61 11.24 0.36
C ALA A 171 -4.61 12.13 -0.41
N VAL A 172 -4.35 12.45 -1.67
CA VAL A 172 -5.26 13.25 -2.50
C VAL A 172 -6.59 12.53 -2.69
N LEU A 173 -6.57 11.27 -3.15
CA LEU A 173 -7.80 10.50 -3.35
C LEU A 173 -8.58 10.31 -2.04
N MET A 174 -7.89 9.98 -0.96
CA MET A 174 -8.48 9.81 0.37
C MET A 174 -9.19 11.07 0.84
N LEU A 175 -8.58 12.25 0.67
CA LEU A 175 -9.17 13.52 1.08
C LEU A 175 -10.47 13.81 0.32
N VAL A 176 -10.49 13.58 -0.98
CA VAL A 176 -11.69 13.76 -1.82
C VAL A 176 -12.79 12.79 -1.41
N LEU A 177 -12.47 11.51 -1.26
CA LEU A 177 -13.45 10.50 -0.87
C LEU A 177 -14.01 10.75 0.53
N LYS A 178 -13.19 11.16 1.50
CA LYS A 178 -13.64 11.54 2.85
C LYS A 178 -14.60 12.72 2.82
N GLY A 179 -14.29 13.73 2.01
CA GLY A 179 -15.14 14.89 1.84
C GLY A 179 -16.51 14.57 1.26
N ILE A 180 -16.57 13.64 0.32
CA ILE A 180 -17.81 13.21 -0.32
C ILE A 180 -18.62 12.32 0.61
N THR A 181 -18.00 11.29 1.20
CA THR A 181 -18.71 10.23 1.94
C THR A 181 -19.15 10.64 3.32
N ARG A 182 -18.38 11.47 4.02
CA ARG A 182 -18.65 11.97 5.37
C ARG A 182 -19.18 10.89 6.32
N ARG A 183 -18.62 9.70 6.25
CA ARG A 183 -19.05 8.54 7.04
C ARG A 183 -18.61 8.69 8.48
N ALA A 184 -19.56 8.50 9.41
CA ALA A 184 -19.26 8.45 10.86
C ALA A 184 -18.44 7.21 11.20
N ARG A 185 -17.60 7.30 12.26
CA ARG A 185 -16.78 6.18 12.72
C ARG A 185 -17.55 5.22 13.61
N PRO A 186 -17.18 3.92 13.64
CA PRO A 186 -17.78 2.98 14.60
C PRO A 186 -17.72 3.46 16.03
N SER A 187 -16.63 4.10 16.44
CA SER A 187 -16.42 4.64 17.80
C SER A 187 -17.39 5.77 18.18
N GLU A 188 -18.05 6.41 17.21
CA GLU A 188 -19.05 7.46 17.45
C GLU A 188 -20.42 6.87 17.85
N PHE A 189 -20.59 5.55 17.76
CA PHE A 189 -21.81 4.83 18.11
C PHE A 189 -21.59 3.92 19.33
N PRO A 190 -22.66 3.61 20.10
CA PRO A 190 -22.61 2.55 21.11
C PRO A 190 -22.19 1.19 20.50
N ALA A 191 -21.47 0.36 21.25
CA ALA A 191 -20.96 -0.92 20.74
C ALA A 191 -22.04 -1.91 20.28
N ASN A 192 -23.27 -1.77 20.80
CA ASN A 192 -24.43 -2.58 20.41
C ASN A 192 -25.32 -1.92 19.36
N SER A 193 -24.85 -0.85 18.72
CA SER A 193 -25.63 -0.12 17.72
C SER A 193 -25.96 -0.98 16.50
N ALA A 194 -27.04 -0.62 15.79
CA ALA A 194 -27.35 -1.17 14.49
C ALA A 194 -26.45 -0.65 13.36
N TYR A 195 -25.70 0.45 13.61
CA TYR A 195 -24.84 1.14 12.64
C TYR A 195 -25.54 1.51 11.33
N ASN A 196 -26.81 1.90 11.41
CA ASN A 196 -27.59 2.39 10.29
C ASN A 196 -27.18 3.85 9.99
N ASP A 197 -27.32 4.26 8.73
CA ASP A 197 -27.15 5.67 8.30
C ASP A 197 -25.81 6.27 8.68
N THR A 198 -24.73 5.50 8.52
CA THR A 198 -23.38 5.95 8.85
C THR A 198 -22.80 6.95 7.84
N PHE A 199 -23.25 6.91 6.56
CA PHE A 199 -22.83 7.82 5.51
C PHE A 199 -23.53 9.18 5.63
N PHE A 200 -22.80 10.25 5.27
CA PHE A 200 -23.23 11.65 5.37
C PHE A 200 -23.61 12.10 6.80
N ALA A 201 -23.27 11.29 7.80
CA ALA A 201 -23.65 11.50 9.19
C ALA A 201 -22.68 12.40 9.97
N THR A 202 -21.40 12.45 9.56
CA THR A 202 -20.40 13.28 10.25
C THR A 202 -20.65 14.78 9.98
N ARG A 203 -20.88 15.54 11.05
CA ARG A 203 -21.03 17.00 11.04
C ARG A 203 -19.72 17.73 11.34
N ASN A 204 -18.71 17.02 11.84
CA ASN A 204 -17.42 17.54 12.25
C ASN A 204 -16.53 17.84 11.01
N SER A 205 -15.24 18.03 11.21
CA SER A 205 -14.28 18.35 10.15
C SER A 205 -14.45 17.46 8.90
N PHE A 206 -14.23 18.07 7.73
CA PHE A 206 -14.15 17.39 6.42
C PHE A 206 -13.26 16.11 6.45
N PHE A 207 -12.23 16.12 7.30
CA PHE A 207 -11.26 15.02 7.42
C PHE A 207 -11.66 13.94 8.43
N SER A 208 -12.75 14.09 9.16
CA SER A 208 -13.15 13.15 10.22
C SER A 208 -13.86 11.89 9.70
N SER A 209 -14.20 11.82 8.40
CA SER A 209 -14.86 10.66 7.79
C SER A 209 -14.08 9.36 7.98
N SER A 210 -14.80 8.28 8.28
CA SER A 210 -14.19 6.95 8.37
C SER A 210 -13.85 6.34 7.00
N PHE A 211 -14.58 6.69 5.95
CA PHE A 211 -14.44 6.08 4.63
C PHE A 211 -13.64 6.98 3.66
N PRO A 212 -12.63 6.43 2.97
CA PRO A 212 -11.95 5.16 3.19
C PRO A 212 -10.93 5.22 4.34
N SER A 213 -10.38 4.07 4.75
CA SER A 213 -9.32 4.03 5.74
C SER A 213 -7.98 4.46 5.17
N ALA A 214 -7.47 5.61 5.62
CA ALA A 214 -6.16 6.14 5.20
C ALA A 214 -5.00 5.19 5.55
N HIS A 215 -5.03 4.60 6.75
CA HIS A 215 -3.99 3.66 7.19
C HIS A 215 -3.95 2.41 6.30
N ALA A 216 -5.12 1.86 5.93
CA ALA A 216 -5.19 0.71 5.03
C ALA A 216 -4.68 1.09 3.62
N MET A 217 -5.13 2.22 3.07
CA MET A 217 -4.72 2.69 1.77
C MET A 217 -3.20 2.86 1.69
N MET A 218 -2.63 3.69 2.53
CA MET A 218 -1.19 4.00 2.51
C MET A 218 -0.31 2.79 2.86
N SER A 219 -0.71 1.94 3.81
CA SER A 219 0.08 0.76 4.15
C SER A 219 0.13 -0.27 3.02
N PHE A 220 -1.00 -0.48 2.30
CA PHE A 220 -1.03 -1.36 1.14
C PHE A 220 -0.30 -0.76 -0.06
N SER A 221 -0.33 0.55 -0.27
CA SER A 221 0.48 1.23 -1.30
C SER A 221 1.97 1.02 -1.05
N VAL A 222 2.45 1.34 0.14
CA VAL A 222 3.86 1.13 0.53
C VAL A 222 4.24 -0.34 0.35
N ALA A 223 3.43 -1.28 0.89
CA ALA A 223 3.69 -2.70 0.74
C ALA A 223 3.80 -3.12 -0.73
N THR A 224 2.88 -2.64 -1.58
CA THR A 224 2.86 -2.97 -3.01
C THR A 224 4.11 -2.46 -3.74
N VAL A 225 4.56 -1.24 -3.44
CA VAL A 225 5.81 -0.71 -4.01
C VAL A 225 6.99 -1.63 -3.66
N PHE A 226 7.16 -1.95 -2.37
CA PHE A 226 8.26 -2.83 -1.95
C PHE A 226 8.16 -4.23 -2.58
N VAL A 227 6.96 -4.82 -2.64
CA VAL A 227 6.73 -6.13 -3.25
C VAL A 227 7.11 -6.14 -4.73
N GLN A 228 6.72 -5.13 -5.48
CA GLN A 228 7.01 -5.06 -6.92
C GLN A 228 8.47 -4.74 -7.21
N ARG A 229 9.10 -3.90 -6.38
CA ARG A 229 10.51 -3.55 -6.53
C ARG A 229 11.43 -4.71 -6.13
N TYR A 230 11.07 -5.48 -5.11
CA TYR A 230 11.86 -6.60 -4.58
C TYR A 230 11.24 -7.97 -4.87
N LYS A 231 10.56 -8.13 -6.03
CA LYS A 231 9.86 -9.37 -6.43
C LYS A 231 10.76 -10.61 -6.50
N GLN A 232 12.08 -10.45 -6.66
CA GLN A 232 13.06 -11.52 -6.64
C GLN A 232 13.20 -12.17 -5.25
N HIS A 233 12.82 -11.47 -4.19
CA HIS A 233 12.85 -11.97 -2.82
C HIS A 233 11.48 -12.51 -2.41
N LYS A 234 11.30 -13.83 -2.48
CA LYS A 234 10.01 -14.50 -2.26
C LYS A 234 9.36 -14.23 -0.89
N TRP A 235 10.12 -13.82 0.12
CA TRP A 235 9.62 -13.50 1.46
C TRP A 235 9.01 -12.09 1.57
N VAL A 236 9.43 -11.14 0.70
CA VAL A 236 8.99 -9.74 0.76
C VAL A 236 7.47 -9.58 0.70
N PRO A 237 6.73 -10.24 -0.23
CA PRO A 237 5.28 -10.12 -0.26
C PRO A 237 4.62 -10.55 1.04
N TYR A 238 5.09 -11.62 1.66
CA TYR A 238 4.51 -12.12 2.91
C TYR A 238 4.68 -11.14 4.06
N VAL A 239 5.89 -10.60 4.24
CA VAL A 239 6.17 -9.64 5.32
C VAL A 239 5.46 -8.31 5.07
N ALA A 240 5.57 -7.76 3.86
CA ALA A 240 5.00 -6.46 3.54
C ALA A 240 3.48 -6.46 3.66
N TYR A 241 2.79 -7.43 3.07
CA TYR A 241 1.34 -7.51 3.17
C TYR A 241 0.85 -7.96 4.55
N ALA A 242 1.60 -8.78 5.30
CA ALA A 242 1.26 -9.10 6.68
C ALA A 242 1.28 -7.85 7.57
N LEU A 243 2.31 -7.00 7.43
CA LEU A 243 2.38 -5.72 8.15
C LEU A 243 1.25 -4.77 7.76
N ALA A 244 0.99 -4.61 6.45
CA ALA A 244 -0.11 -3.79 5.96
C ALA A 244 -1.46 -4.28 6.48
N THR A 245 -1.68 -5.60 6.50
CA THR A 245 -2.89 -6.23 7.05
C THR A 245 -3.00 -6.01 8.55
N ALA A 246 -1.91 -6.18 9.30
CA ALA A 246 -1.91 -5.92 10.74
C ALA A 246 -2.27 -4.46 11.05
N ILE A 247 -1.61 -3.49 10.38
CA ILE A 247 -1.96 -2.07 10.51
C ILE A 247 -3.45 -1.83 10.20
N SER A 248 -3.93 -2.38 9.10
CA SER A 248 -5.31 -2.20 8.64
C SER A 248 -6.33 -2.83 9.58
N PHE A 249 -6.08 -4.05 10.05
CA PHE A 249 -6.94 -4.75 11.00
C PHE A 249 -7.03 -4.01 12.34
N SER A 250 -5.94 -3.39 12.80
CA SER A 250 -5.98 -2.58 14.02
C SER A 250 -6.97 -1.41 13.93
N ARG A 251 -7.32 -0.95 12.74
CA ARG A 251 -8.31 0.13 12.55
C ARG A 251 -9.73 -0.34 12.80
N VAL A 252 -10.02 -1.61 12.51
CA VAL A 252 -11.31 -2.22 12.84
C VAL A 252 -11.39 -2.48 14.34
N THR A 253 -10.37 -3.13 14.91
CA THR A 253 -10.36 -3.51 16.33
C THR A 253 -10.37 -2.32 17.30
N THR A 254 -9.92 -1.14 16.86
CA THR A 254 -10.01 0.12 17.62
C THR A 254 -11.31 0.87 17.39
N GLY A 255 -12.23 0.39 16.55
CA GLY A 255 -13.46 1.10 16.18
C GLY A 255 -13.23 2.40 15.42
N ALA A 256 -12.06 2.57 14.80
CA ALA A 256 -11.73 3.74 13.99
C ALA A 256 -12.34 3.68 12.59
N HIS A 257 -12.50 2.47 12.05
CA HIS A 257 -12.98 2.20 10.70
C HIS A 257 -13.80 0.92 10.65
N PHE A 258 -14.82 0.90 9.81
CA PHE A 258 -15.53 -0.32 9.46
C PHE A 258 -14.68 -1.25 8.57
N PRO A 259 -14.97 -2.57 8.55
CA PRO A 259 -14.31 -3.50 7.63
C PRO A 259 -14.34 -3.07 6.17
N SER A 260 -15.48 -2.50 5.70
CA SER A 260 -15.60 -1.98 4.33
C SER A 260 -14.67 -0.80 4.05
N ASP A 261 -14.45 0.10 5.03
CA ASP A 261 -13.54 1.24 4.90
C ASP A 261 -12.09 0.76 4.72
N VAL A 262 -11.75 -0.32 5.42
CA VAL A 262 -10.43 -0.96 5.36
C VAL A 262 -10.24 -1.68 4.04
N PHE A 263 -11.25 -2.44 3.59
CA PHE A 263 -11.20 -3.16 2.32
C PHE A 263 -11.00 -2.22 1.12
N ILE A 264 -11.84 -1.18 1.01
CA ILE A 264 -11.72 -0.21 -0.09
C ILE A 264 -10.38 0.55 -0.01
N GLY A 265 -9.94 0.92 1.19
CA GLY A 265 -8.64 1.55 1.39
C GLY A 265 -7.51 0.67 0.89
N ALA A 266 -7.44 -0.58 1.34
CA ALA A 266 -6.42 -1.54 0.93
C ALA A 266 -6.43 -1.79 -0.60
N ALA A 267 -7.61 -1.98 -1.18
CA ALA A 267 -7.77 -2.26 -2.60
C ALA A 267 -7.36 -1.06 -3.47
N THR A 268 -7.74 0.16 -3.09
CA THR A 268 -7.37 1.37 -3.82
C THR A 268 -5.90 1.70 -3.66
N GLY A 269 -5.33 1.57 -2.46
CA GLY A 269 -3.90 1.76 -2.26
C GLY A 269 -3.05 0.77 -3.07
N PHE A 270 -3.43 -0.52 -3.08
CA PHE A 270 -2.82 -1.51 -3.98
C PHE A 270 -2.92 -1.09 -5.45
N ALA A 271 -4.10 -0.64 -5.90
CA ALA A 271 -4.33 -0.28 -7.29
C ALA A 271 -3.50 0.94 -7.72
N ILE A 272 -3.46 2.01 -6.90
CA ILE A 272 -2.66 3.22 -7.15
C ILE A 272 -1.17 2.85 -7.27
N ALA A 273 -0.62 2.15 -6.29
CA ALA A 273 0.77 1.76 -6.34
C ALA A 273 1.09 0.87 -7.55
N ARG A 274 0.22 -0.10 -7.88
CA ARG A 274 0.48 -1.10 -8.92
C ARG A 274 0.26 -0.57 -10.33
N PHE A 275 -0.77 0.23 -10.56
CA PHE A 275 -1.25 0.58 -11.89
C PHE A 275 -0.98 2.03 -12.29
N ASP A 276 -0.69 2.91 -11.33
CA ASP A 276 -0.32 4.29 -11.62
C ASP A 276 1.18 4.49 -11.31
N VAL A 277 1.60 4.49 -10.06
CA VAL A 277 2.98 4.83 -9.64
C VAL A 277 4.07 3.94 -10.26
N LEU A 278 3.83 2.64 -10.38
CA LEU A 278 4.81 1.67 -10.90
C LEU A 278 4.70 1.43 -12.41
N ARG A 279 3.94 2.25 -13.12
CA ARG A 279 3.71 2.10 -14.56
C ARG A 279 4.76 2.82 -15.41
N HIS A 280 5.39 3.86 -14.89
CA HIS A 280 6.33 4.73 -15.62
C HIS A 280 7.48 5.26 -14.77
#